data_9c4b507d0913f62731bf20670d9eb27d
#
_entry.id   9c4b507d0913f62731bf20670d9eb27d
#
_cell.length_a   1.000
_cell.length_b   1.000
_cell.length_c   1.000
_cell.angle_alpha   90.00
_cell.angle_beta   90.00
_cell.angle_gamma   90.00
#
_symmetry.space_group_name_H-M   'P 1'
#
loop_
_entity.id
_entity.type
_entity.pdbx_description
1 polymer ?
#
loop_
_entity_poly.entity_id
_entity_poly.type
_entity_poly.pdbx_seq_one_letter_code
_entity_poly.pdbx_strand_id
1 'polypeptide(L)'
;MTKDEQNSETSGSDWIDDVVSRALISSYGSNEEPTGKITDQEENSEEDLVVKPIETYEQYPYPDEEGTINIPEIPEESDQEKSKKSIKKTIEWLAVIVGALLVAFLIKTFLMQAYYIPSSSMTPALQVGDRVLVNKLSYEFGEVSRGDLVVFKRTDLETGNETDLIKRVIATEGEILEISDGEIFITERGAKDRKLLVEPYLAEGVVTQGFVFEDLCPESVANTCLVPENFIFVMGDNRSGSRDSRYFGPVNTDDIVGRAFIRIWPLGSLKLL
;
A
#
# COMPACT_ATOMS: atom_id res chain seq x y z
N MET A 1 -49.71 -30.16 17.70
CA MET A 1 -48.99 -30.81 16.59
C MET A 1 -47.75 -29.99 16.36
N THR A 2 -46.73 -30.16 17.15
CA THR A 2 -45.53 -31.02 17.15
C THR A 2 -44.82 -31.04 15.81
N LYS A 3 -43.65 -30.43 15.74
CA LYS A 3 -42.41 -31.12 15.36
C LYS A 3 -41.18 -30.24 15.68
N ASP A 4 -40.35 -30.85 16.48
CA ASP A 4 -38.98 -30.48 16.83
C ASP A 4 -38.09 -30.45 15.59
N GLU A 5 -37.20 -29.45 15.50
CA GLU A 5 -35.99 -29.56 14.71
C GLU A 5 -34.79 -29.29 15.62
N GLN A 6 -34.10 -30.36 15.90
CA GLN A 6 -32.82 -30.40 16.60
C GLN A 6 -31.74 -29.69 15.78
N ASN A 7 -31.13 -28.74 16.37
CA ASN A 7 -29.91 -28.06 15.90
C ASN A 7 -28.70 -28.91 16.35
N SER A 8 -27.99 -29.54 15.43
CA SER A 8 -26.73 -30.25 15.71
C SER A 8 -25.57 -29.26 15.58
N GLU A 9 -25.04 -28.85 16.71
CA GLU A 9 -23.74 -28.21 16.81
C GLU A 9 -22.65 -29.22 16.42
N THR A 10 -22.03 -29.03 15.24
CA THR A 10 -20.78 -29.70 14.90
C THR A 10 -19.64 -28.90 15.47
N SER A 11 -18.96 -29.50 16.43
CA SER A 11 -17.77 -29.03 17.11
C SER A 11 -16.64 -28.68 16.13
N GLY A 12 -16.04 -27.49 16.32
CA GLY A 12 -14.96 -26.96 15.47
C GLY A 12 -13.60 -27.66 15.59
N SER A 13 -13.55 -28.91 16.11
CA SER A 13 -12.32 -29.71 16.25
C SER A 13 -12.06 -30.65 15.06
N ASP A 14 -13.10 -31.06 14.34
CA ASP A 14 -12.99 -32.15 13.34
C ASP A 14 -12.24 -31.73 12.06
N TRP A 15 -12.26 -30.45 11.68
CA TRP A 15 -11.54 -29.99 10.49
C TRP A 15 -10.03 -29.83 10.71
N ILE A 16 -9.59 -29.57 11.95
CA ILE A 16 -8.16 -29.43 12.28
C ILE A 16 -7.48 -30.79 12.19
N ASP A 17 -8.14 -31.85 12.68
CA ASP A 17 -7.62 -33.22 12.64
C ASP A 17 -7.53 -33.75 11.20
N ASP A 18 -8.45 -33.38 10.30
CA ASP A 18 -8.39 -33.74 8.87
C ASP A 18 -7.23 -33.06 8.15
N VAL A 19 -6.95 -31.78 8.44
CA VAL A 19 -5.83 -31.03 7.85
C VAL A 19 -4.48 -31.56 8.33
N VAL A 20 -4.34 -31.88 9.61
CA VAL A 20 -3.11 -32.43 10.18
C VAL A 20 -2.83 -33.83 9.64
N SER A 21 -3.87 -34.69 9.51
CA SER A 21 -3.73 -36.02 8.94
C SER A 21 -3.28 -36.01 7.49
N ARG A 22 -3.78 -35.09 6.67
CA ARG A 22 -3.36 -34.93 5.25
C ARG A 22 -1.95 -34.41 5.10
N ALA A 23 -1.50 -33.53 6.02
CA ALA A 23 -0.13 -33.03 6.01
C ALA A 23 0.90 -34.11 6.37
N LEU A 24 0.54 -35.03 7.28
CA LEU A 24 1.42 -36.13 7.68
C LEU A 24 1.52 -37.24 6.61
N ILE A 25 0.47 -37.49 5.85
CA ILE A 25 0.48 -38.48 4.75
C ILE A 25 1.31 -38.00 3.56
N SER A 26 1.41 -36.68 3.33
CA SER A 26 2.23 -36.10 2.25
C SER A 26 3.74 -36.12 2.52
N SER A 27 4.18 -36.38 3.76
CA SER A 27 5.60 -36.41 4.13
C SER A 27 6.19 -37.83 4.24
N TYR A 28 5.38 -38.88 4.10
CA TYR A 28 5.79 -40.29 4.23
C TYR A 28 5.24 -41.13 3.06
N GLY A 29 5.98 -41.15 1.96
CA GLY A 29 5.76 -42.06 0.82
C GLY A 29 6.57 -41.56 -0.35
N SER A 30 7.57 -42.22 -0.82
CA SER A 30 7.59 -43.58 -1.34
C SER A 30 9.03 -44.06 -1.49
N ASN A 31 9.37 -45.14 -0.84
CA ASN A 31 10.46 -46.00 -1.25
C ASN A 31 9.93 -46.89 -2.35
N GLU A 32 10.29 -46.65 -3.60
CA GLU A 32 10.23 -47.64 -4.67
C GLU A 32 11.63 -47.91 -5.19
N GLU A 33 12.06 -49.17 -5.10
CA GLU A 33 13.27 -49.70 -5.69
C GLU A 33 13.19 -49.65 -7.23
N PRO A 34 14.25 -49.29 -7.94
CA PRO A 34 14.30 -49.43 -9.40
C PRO A 34 14.88 -50.80 -9.79
N THR A 35 14.02 -51.66 -10.34
CA THR A 35 14.45 -52.84 -11.12
C THR A 35 14.64 -52.40 -12.58
N GLY A 36 15.89 -52.48 -13.02
CA GLY A 36 16.37 -52.95 -14.31
C GLY A 36 15.95 -52.28 -15.60
N LYS A 37 16.92 -51.70 -16.30
CA LYS A 37 17.46 -52.23 -17.59
C LYS A 37 18.58 -51.28 -18.05
N ILE A 38 19.74 -51.89 -18.23
CA ILE A 38 20.91 -51.35 -18.92
C ILE A 38 20.61 -51.31 -20.40
N THR A 39 20.75 -50.17 -21.03
CA THR A 39 21.04 -50.04 -22.46
C THR A 39 22.18 -49.05 -22.63
N ASP A 40 23.27 -49.57 -23.16
CA ASP A 40 24.48 -48.87 -23.51
C ASP A 40 24.20 -47.78 -24.55
N GLN A 41 24.63 -46.57 -24.28
CA GLN A 41 25.17 -45.66 -25.29
C GLN A 41 26.28 -44.80 -24.66
N GLU A 42 27.51 -45.10 -25.16
CA GLU A 42 28.69 -44.30 -25.01
C GLU A 42 28.48 -42.92 -25.63
N GLU A 43 28.78 -41.87 -24.87
CA GLU A 43 29.39 -40.68 -25.47
C GLU A 43 30.23 -39.94 -24.41
N ASN A 44 31.52 -39.87 -24.78
CA ASN A 44 32.65 -39.27 -24.10
C ASN A 44 32.37 -37.81 -23.68
N SER A 45 32.64 -37.50 -22.44
CA SER A 45 33.31 -36.27 -22.06
C SER A 45 34.19 -36.56 -20.84
N GLU A 46 35.46 -36.76 -21.08
CA GLU A 46 36.51 -36.71 -20.07
C GLU A 46 36.60 -35.28 -19.54
N GLU A 47 35.89 -34.99 -18.45
CA GLU A 47 36.29 -33.90 -17.58
C GLU A 47 37.32 -34.44 -16.59
N ASP A 48 38.55 -34.02 -16.82
CA ASP A 48 39.69 -34.21 -15.93
C ASP A 48 39.33 -33.85 -14.49
N LEU A 49 39.04 -34.87 -13.70
CA LEU A 49 39.08 -34.77 -12.25
C LEU A 49 40.54 -34.58 -11.83
N VAL A 50 40.98 -33.33 -11.83
CA VAL A 50 42.22 -32.93 -11.18
C VAL A 50 42.02 -33.16 -9.67
N VAL A 51 42.39 -34.36 -9.23
CA VAL A 51 42.58 -34.68 -7.83
C VAL A 51 43.75 -33.81 -7.35
N LYS A 52 43.45 -32.67 -6.73
CA LYS A 52 44.49 -31.90 -6.04
C LYS A 52 45.12 -32.81 -4.99
N PRO A 53 46.44 -32.93 -4.92
CA PRO A 53 47.10 -33.68 -3.83
C PRO A 53 46.67 -33.02 -2.52
N ILE A 54 46.22 -33.83 -1.57
CA ILE A 54 46.06 -33.41 -0.18
C ILE A 54 47.47 -33.15 0.37
N GLU A 55 47.91 -31.88 0.20
CA GLU A 55 49.09 -31.41 0.88
C GLU A 55 48.75 -31.21 2.34
N THR A 56 49.54 -31.82 3.15
CA THR A 56 49.55 -31.83 4.64
C THR A 56 48.65 -32.89 5.26
N TYR A 57 49.21 -34.11 5.37
CA TYR A 57 48.94 -34.91 6.55
C TYR A 57 49.55 -34.14 7.71
N GLU A 58 48.71 -33.41 8.48
CA GLU A 58 49.14 -32.96 9.79
C GLU A 58 49.58 -34.18 10.57
N GLN A 59 50.83 -34.15 10.94
CA GLN A 59 51.54 -35.21 11.58
C GLN A 59 50.84 -35.57 12.88
N TYR A 60 50.15 -36.74 12.90
CA TYR A 60 49.64 -37.27 14.18
C TYR A 60 50.84 -37.38 15.13
N PRO A 61 50.72 -36.86 16.37
CA PRO A 61 51.79 -36.95 17.33
C PRO A 61 52.08 -38.43 17.59
N TYR A 62 53.29 -38.88 17.21
CA TYR A 62 53.75 -40.17 17.59
C TYR A 62 54.04 -40.16 19.07
N PRO A 63 53.72 -41.26 19.79
CA PRO A 63 54.10 -41.38 21.18
C PRO A 63 55.64 -41.24 21.31
N ASP A 64 56.06 -40.52 22.36
CA ASP A 64 57.46 -40.41 22.77
C ASP A 64 58.00 -41.77 23.20
N GLU A 65 59.30 -41.87 23.48
CA GLU A 65 59.92 -43.10 23.92
C GLU A 65 59.35 -43.69 25.22
N GLU A 66 58.54 -42.91 25.96
CA GLU A 66 57.81 -43.31 27.15
C GLU A 66 56.37 -43.71 26.89
N GLY A 67 55.88 -43.63 25.61
CA GLY A 67 54.51 -43.99 25.22
C GLY A 67 53.46 -42.94 25.53
N THR A 68 53.87 -41.70 25.82
CA THR A 68 52.95 -40.60 26.14
C THR A 68 52.57 -39.85 24.88
N ILE A 69 51.28 -39.80 24.55
CA ILE A 69 50.75 -39.03 23.43
C ILE A 69 50.41 -37.61 23.93
N ASN A 70 51.21 -36.64 23.51
CA ASN A 70 50.96 -35.23 23.85
C ASN A 70 49.86 -34.72 22.89
N ILE A 71 48.60 -34.83 23.29
CA ILE A 71 47.46 -34.29 22.57
C ILE A 71 47.45 -32.77 22.78
N PRO A 72 47.61 -31.94 21.75
CA PRO A 72 47.51 -30.52 21.95
C PRO A 72 46.13 -30.20 22.53
N GLU A 73 46.11 -29.55 23.69
CA GLU A 73 44.86 -29.05 24.29
C GLU A 73 44.18 -28.12 23.31
N ILE A 74 43.04 -28.56 22.73
CA ILE A 74 42.16 -27.68 21.96
C ILE A 74 41.68 -26.62 22.94
N PRO A 75 41.98 -25.34 22.73
CA PRO A 75 41.52 -24.31 23.64
C PRO A 75 39.99 -24.37 23.69
N GLU A 76 39.46 -24.87 24.79
CA GLU A 76 38.03 -24.82 25.08
C GLU A 76 37.65 -23.34 25.21
N GLU A 77 37.02 -22.80 24.17
CA GLU A 77 36.41 -21.45 24.19
C GLU A 77 35.47 -21.43 25.41
N SER A 78 35.83 -20.68 26.44
CA SER A 78 35.12 -20.70 27.71
C SER A 78 33.63 -20.38 27.46
N ASP A 79 32.71 -21.04 28.14
CA ASP A 79 31.26 -20.84 28.02
C ASP A 79 30.86 -19.38 28.24
N GLN A 80 31.69 -18.61 28.92
CA GLN A 80 31.50 -17.15 29.06
C GLN A 80 31.76 -16.38 27.77
N GLU A 81 32.71 -16.80 26.91
CA GLU A 81 32.95 -16.15 25.60
C GLU A 81 31.85 -16.49 24.62
N LYS A 82 31.39 -17.71 24.56
CA LYS A 82 30.24 -18.14 23.73
C LYS A 82 28.97 -17.38 24.12
N SER A 83 28.73 -17.22 25.44
CA SER A 83 27.59 -16.45 25.95
C SER A 83 27.68 -14.98 25.58
N LYS A 84 28.83 -14.33 25.69
CA LYS A 84 29.04 -12.93 25.31
C LYS A 84 28.86 -12.70 23.80
N LYS A 85 29.33 -13.61 22.95
CA LYS A 85 29.15 -13.56 21.50
C LYS A 85 27.68 -13.74 21.10
N SER A 86 26.96 -14.65 21.78
CA SER A 86 25.53 -14.87 21.60
C SER A 86 24.71 -13.61 21.96
N ILE A 87 24.97 -13.02 23.13
CA ILE A 87 24.30 -11.82 23.61
C ILE A 87 24.53 -10.64 22.66
N LYS A 88 25.76 -10.44 22.16
CA LYS A 88 26.04 -9.39 21.17
C LYS A 88 25.21 -9.54 19.91
N LYS A 89 25.16 -10.76 19.34
CA LYS A 89 24.32 -11.05 18.16
C LYS A 89 22.84 -10.77 18.42
N THR A 90 22.34 -11.16 19.59
CA THR A 90 20.95 -10.89 19.97
C THR A 90 20.66 -9.40 20.08
N ILE A 91 21.58 -8.61 20.65
CA ILE A 91 21.46 -7.16 20.74
C ILE A 91 21.50 -6.52 19.35
N GLU A 92 22.38 -6.96 18.47
CA GLU A 92 22.45 -6.47 17.07
C GLU A 92 21.14 -6.74 16.32
N TRP A 93 20.58 -7.94 16.40
CA TRP A 93 19.27 -8.26 15.81
C TRP A 93 18.14 -7.44 16.42
N LEU A 94 18.15 -7.24 17.73
CA LEU A 94 17.15 -6.42 18.41
C LEU A 94 17.25 -4.96 17.96
N ALA A 95 18.45 -4.43 17.81
CA ALA A 95 18.66 -3.06 17.30
C ALA A 95 18.13 -2.87 15.87
N VAL A 96 18.32 -3.88 15.00
CA VAL A 96 17.76 -3.86 13.62
C VAL A 96 16.24 -3.86 13.66
N ILE A 97 15.63 -4.70 14.48
CA ILE A 97 14.17 -4.77 14.62
C ILE A 97 13.61 -3.45 15.16
N VAL A 98 14.22 -2.90 16.21
CA VAL A 98 13.81 -1.60 16.78
C VAL A 98 13.96 -0.49 15.75
N GLY A 99 15.08 -0.46 15.02
CA GLY A 99 15.30 0.50 13.93
C GLY A 99 14.24 0.39 12.83
N ALA A 100 13.93 -0.82 12.38
CA ALA A 100 12.88 -1.06 11.38
C ALA A 100 11.49 -0.62 11.87
N LEU A 101 11.14 -0.91 13.13
CA LEU A 101 9.88 -0.47 13.73
C LEU A 101 9.81 1.05 13.84
N LEU A 102 10.90 1.71 14.20
CA LEU A 102 10.98 3.17 14.27
C LEU A 102 10.78 3.79 12.90
N VAL A 103 11.44 3.28 11.86
CA VAL A 103 11.24 3.73 10.47
C VAL A 103 9.80 3.52 10.03
N ALA A 104 9.21 2.34 10.28
CA ALA A 104 7.82 2.06 9.95
C ALA A 104 6.85 3.01 10.68
N PHE A 105 7.13 3.33 11.93
CA PHE A 105 6.35 4.29 12.72
C PHE A 105 6.44 5.70 12.15
N LEU A 106 7.64 6.16 11.75
CA LEU A 106 7.83 7.46 11.11
C LEU A 106 7.07 7.54 9.77
N ILE A 107 7.19 6.50 8.93
CA ILE A 107 6.44 6.41 7.67
C ILE A 107 4.94 6.51 7.93
N LYS A 108 4.41 5.70 8.84
CA LYS A 108 2.99 5.70 9.18
C LYS A 108 2.50 7.06 9.69
N THR A 109 3.31 7.74 10.52
CA THR A 109 2.90 8.98 11.20
C THR A 109 3.01 10.20 10.29
N PHE A 110 4.07 10.28 9.49
CA PHE A 110 4.38 11.49 8.73
C PHE A 110 4.05 11.40 7.24
N LEU A 111 4.14 10.20 6.62
CA LEU A 111 3.98 10.08 5.18
C LEU A 111 2.57 9.67 4.75
N MET A 112 1.93 8.77 5.47
CA MET A 112 0.68 8.17 5.02
C MET A 112 -0.36 8.10 6.13
N GLN A 113 -1.62 8.41 5.76
CA GLN A 113 -2.77 8.28 6.65
C GLN A 113 -3.91 7.57 5.94
N ALA A 114 -4.56 6.64 6.65
CA ALA A 114 -5.76 5.99 6.15
C ALA A 114 -7.01 6.78 6.55
N TYR A 115 -7.86 7.08 5.57
CA TYR A 115 -9.13 7.75 5.76
C TYR A 115 -10.29 6.81 5.46
N TYR A 116 -11.33 6.90 6.27
CA TYR A 116 -12.61 6.23 6.06
C TYR A 116 -13.54 7.15 5.26
N ILE A 117 -14.30 6.59 4.32
CA ILE A 117 -15.24 7.34 3.49
C ILE A 117 -16.65 7.25 4.09
N PRO A 118 -17.13 8.32 4.74
CA PRO A 118 -18.43 8.29 5.43
C PRO A 118 -19.62 8.67 4.54
N SER A 119 -19.38 9.25 3.36
CA SER A 119 -20.44 9.80 2.51
C SER A 119 -20.35 9.33 1.06
N SER A 120 -21.46 9.44 0.34
CA SER A 120 -21.57 9.04 -1.06
C SER A 120 -21.10 10.11 -2.05
N SER A 121 -20.50 11.21 -1.58
CA SER A 121 -20.16 12.36 -2.46
C SER A 121 -19.14 12.04 -3.57
N MET A 122 -18.38 10.94 -3.42
CA MET A 122 -17.39 10.49 -4.39
C MET A 122 -17.80 9.21 -5.15
N THR A 123 -19.07 8.82 -5.07
CA THR A 123 -19.62 7.71 -5.87
C THR A 123 -19.65 8.11 -7.37
N PRO A 124 -19.22 7.25 -8.31
CA PRO A 124 -18.93 5.83 -8.15
C PRO A 124 -17.47 5.50 -7.77
N ALA A 125 -16.52 6.46 -7.83
CA ALA A 125 -15.12 6.18 -7.61
C ALA A 125 -14.82 5.64 -6.21
N LEU A 126 -15.47 6.22 -5.17
CA LEU A 126 -15.38 5.77 -3.79
C LEU A 126 -16.78 5.54 -3.23
N GLN A 127 -16.95 4.45 -2.49
CA GLN A 127 -18.20 4.06 -1.84
C GLN A 127 -18.16 4.38 -0.35
N VAL A 128 -19.33 4.51 0.26
CA VAL A 128 -19.44 4.59 1.72
C VAL A 128 -18.86 3.31 2.34
N GLY A 129 -17.97 3.46 3.31
CA GLY A 129 -17.29 2.33 3.96
C GLY A 129 -15.91 2.03 3.40
N ASP A 130 -15.53 2.58 2.23
CA ASP A 130 -14.20 2.46 1.69
C ASP A 130 -13.15 3.05 2.65
N ARG A 131 -11.92 2.54 2.56
CA ARG A 131 -10.75 3.16 3.19
C ARG A 131 -9.71 3.46 2.12
N VAL A 132 -9.24 4.68 2.13
CA VAL A 132 -8.24 5.18 1.20
C VAL A 132 -6.96 5.55 1.94
N LEU A 133 -5.83 5.36 1.28
CA LEU A 133 -4.54 5.81 1.79
C LEU A 133 -4.20 7.15 1.16
N VAL A 134 -3.84 8.11 2.01
CA VAL A 134 -3.50 9.48 1.64
C VAL A 134 -2.02 9.72 1.87
N ASN A 135 -1.33 10.18 0.83
CA ASN A 135 0.06 10.61 0.93
C ASN A 135 0.09 12.12 1.27
N LYS A 136 0.62 12.44 2.44
CA LYS A 136 0.70 13.81 2.94
C LYS A 136 1.82 14.62 2.28
N LEU A 137 2.84 13.95 1.77
CA LEU A 137 3.99 14.62 1.15
C LEU A 137 3.80 14.91 -0.34
N SER A 138 2.67 14.48 -0.93
CA SER A 138 2.44 14.65 -2.38
C SER A 138 2.61 16.09 -2.84
N TYR A 139 2.18 17.03 -2.02
CA TYR A 139 2.15 18.45 -2.38
C TYR A 139 3.22 19.32 -1.66
N GLU A 140 4.03 18.69 -0.82
CA GLU A 140 5.28 19.30 -0.32
C GLU A 140 6.36 19.33 -1.40
N PHE A 141 6.34 18.37 -2.32
CA PHE A 141 7.36 18.18 -3.36
C PHE A 141 6.78 18.18 -4.78
N GLY A 142 5.47 18.24 -4.94
CA GLY A 142 4.79 18.21 -6.22
C GLY A 142 3.64 19.20 -6.29
N GLU A 143 3.16 19.46 -7.49
CA GLU A 143 2.01 20.32 -7.74
C GLU A 143 0.71 19.52 -7.75
N VAL A 144 -0.39 20.20 -7.37
CA VAL A 144 -1.72 19.65 -7.47
C VAL A 144 -2.13 19.57 -8.95
N SER A 145 -2.56 18.39 -9.37
CA SER A 145 -2.95 18.15 -10.76
C SER A 145 -4.44 17.91 -10.88
N ARG A 146 -5.00 18.34 -12.03
CA ARG A 146 -6.38 18.03 -12.37
C ARG A 146 -6.62 16.52 -12.38
N GLY A 147 -7.71 16.08 -11.76
CA GLY A 147 -8.06 14.68 -11.60
C GLY A 147 -7.59 14.06 -10.27
N ASP A 148 -6.68 14.70 -9.54
CA ASP A 148 -6.25 14.23 -8.22
C ASP A 148 -7.42 14.14 -7.24
N LEU A 149 -7.44 13.09 -6.43
CA LEU A 149 -8.33 12.99 -5.28
C LEU A 149 -7.63 13.59 -4.06
N VAL A 150 -8.07 14.76 -3.62
CA VAL A 150 -7.46 15.50 -2.51
C VAL A 150 -8.30 15.37 -1.25
N VAL A 151 -7.62 15.17 -0.13
CA VAL A 151 -8.19 15.34 1.20
C VAL A 151 -7.78 16.72 1.70
N PHE A 152 -8.74 17.51 2.14
CA PHE A 152 -8.49 18.86 2.63
C PHE A 152 -9.35 19.16 3.85
N LYS A 153 -8.87 20.07 4.68
CA LYS A 153 -9.57 20.56 5.85
C LYS A 153 -10.58 21.64 5.46
N ARG A 154 -11.72 21.58 6.06
CA ARG A 154 -12.73 22.63 5.94
C ARG A 154 -13.38 22.91 7.28
N THR A 155 -13.39 24.19 7.66
CA THR A 155 -14.14 24.67 8.81
C THR A 155 -15.57 24.98 8.37
N ASP A 156 -16.54 24.38 9.03
CA ASP A 156 -17.93 24.72 8.88
C ASP A 156 -18.19 26.08 9.54
N LEU A 157 -18.67 27.05 8.75
CA LEU A 157 -18.83 28.43 9.21
C LEU A 157 -19.93 28.59 10.26
N GLU A 158 -20.89 27.67 10.32
CA GLU A 158 -22.01 27.74 11.28
C GLU A 158 -21.62 27.13 12.64
N THR A 159 -20.89 26.01 12.61
CA THR A 159 -20.55 25.25 13.81
C THR A 159 -19.14 25.48 14.32
N GLY A 160 -18.25 26.03 13.47
CA GLY A 160 -16.82 26.18 13.75
C GLY A 160 -16.03 24.85 13.76
N ASN A 161 -16.69 23.75 13.41
CA ASN A 161 -16.04 22.43 13.41
C ASN A 161 -15.20 22.23 12.17
N GLU A 162 -13.97 21.74 12.36
CA GLU A 162 -13.13 21.28 11.26
C GLU A 162 -13.51 19.85 10.86
N THR A 163 -13.64 19.63 9.54
CA THR A 163 -13.90 18.33 8.93
C THR A 163 -12.97 18.10 7.77
N ASP A 164 -12.47 16.88 7.65
CA ASP A 164 -11.71 16.46 6.47
C ASP A 164 -12.67 16.02 5.37
N LEU A 165 -12.57 16.64 4.21
CA LEU A 165 -13.35 16.31 3.02
C LEU A 165 -12.45 15.70 1.96
N ILE A 166 -13.02 14.78 1.16
CA ILE A 166 -12.35 14.25 -0.03
C ILE A 166 -13.13 14.66 -1.27
N LYS A 167 -12.43 15.23 -2.26
CA LYS A 167 -12.99 15.66 -3.55
C LYS A 167 -11.96 15.48 -4.66
N ARG A 168 -12.44 15.60 -5.91
CA ARG A 168 -11.57 15.58 -7.09
C ARG A 168 -11.25 17.00 -7.55
N VAL A 169 -9.98 17.23 -7.90
CA VAL A 169 -9.53 18.48 -8.50
C VAL A 169 -10.07 18.58 -9.93
N ILE A 170 -10.81 19.65 -10.21
CA ILE A 170 -11.41 19.91 -11.51
C ILE A 170 -10.67 21.02 -12.26
N ALA A 171 -10.25 22.05 -11.53
CA ALA A 171 -9.43 23.11 -12.09
C ALA A 171 -8.37 23.54 -11.07
N THR A 172 -7.25 24.03 -11.59
CA THR A 172 -6.10 24.51 -10.82
C THR A 172 -5.94 26.02 -11.00
N GLU A 173 -5.03 26.63 -10.28
CA GLU A 173 -4.82 28.09 -10.29
C GLU A 173 -4.64 28.68 -11.68
N GLY A 174 -5.24 29.84 -11.91
CA GLY A 174 -5.17 30.57 -13.16
C GLY A 174 -6.00 29.98 -14.30
N GLU A 175 -6.72 28.88 -14.07
CA GLU A 175 -7.66 28.32 -15.04
C GLU A 175 -9.06 28.91 -14.85
N ILE A 176 -9.80 29.01 -15.95
CA ILE A 176 -11.19 29.39 -15.92
C ILE A 176 -12.05 28.16 -16.13
N LEU A 177 -12.86 27.85 -15.12
CA LEU A 177 -13.87 26.81 -15.18
C LEU A 177 -15.21 27.43 -15.61
N GLU A 178 -15.89 26.81 -16.56
CA GLU A 178 -17.23 27.16 -16.99
C GLU A 178 -18.12 25.91 -16.93
N ILE A 179 -19.36 26.08 -16.43
CA ILE A 179 -20.36 25.02 -16.46
C ILE A 179 -21.47 25.49 -17.40
N SER A 180 -21.63 24.80 -18.53
CA SER A 180 -22.62 25.10 -19.56
C SER A 180 -23.27 23.81 -20.07
N ASP A 181 -24.59 23.81 -20.18
CA ASP A 181 -25.39 22.67 -20.69
C ASP A 181 -25.14 21.35 -19.97
N GLY A 182 -24.72 21.43 -18.69
CA GLY A 182 -24.45 20.25 -17.88
C GLY A 182 -23.04 19.66 -18.03
N GLU A 183 -22.20 20.29 -18.82
CA GLU A 183 -20.81 19.95 -19.10
C GLU A 183 -19.85 20.96 -18.49
N ILE A 184 -18.63 20.56 -18.28
CA ILE A 184 -17.55 21.41 -17.73
C ILE A 184 -16.59 21.75 -18.87
N PHE A 185 -16.30 23.02 -19.01
CA PHE A 185 -15.26 23.53 -19.90
C PHE A 185 -14.15 24.17 -19.08
N ILE A 186 -12.93 23.98 -19.53
CA ILE A 186 -11.75 24.59 -18.92
C ILE A 186 -11.01 25.42 -19.95
N THR A 187 -10.70 26.65 -19.57
CA THR A 187 -9.71 27.47 -20.27
C THR A 187 -8.43 27.44 -19.46
N GLU A 188 -7.39 26.85 -20.01
CA GLU A 188 -6.06 26.74 -19.35
C GLU A 188 -5.44 28.14 -19.20
N ARG A 189 -4.56 28.28 -18.19
CA ARG A 189 -3.85 29.54 -17.93
C ARG A 189 -3.15 30.07 -19.19
N GLY A 190 -3.52 31.28 -19.62
CA GLY A 190 -2.97 31.92 -20.83
C GLY A 190 -3.52 31.42 -22.16
N ALA A 191 -4.42 30.44 -22.16
CA ALA A 191 -5.15 30.01 -23.35
C ALA A 191 -6.34 30.95 -23.63
N LYS A 192 -6.80 30.97 -24.89
CA LYS A 192 -8.00 31.74 -25.31
C LYS A 192 -9.22 30.85 -25.47
N ASP A 193 -8.98 29.57 -25.78
CA ASP A 193 -10.04 28.66 -26.16
C ASP A 193 -10.39 27.75 -25.00
N ARG A 194 -11.66 27.60 -24.70
CA ARG A 194 -12.18 26.65 -23.75
C ARG A 194 -12.18 25.24 -24.35
N LYS A 195 -11.87 24.24 -23.53
CA LYS A 195 -11.89 22.81 -23.90
C LYS A 195 -12.89 22.07 -23.02
N LEU A 196 -13.68 21.19 -23.63
CA LEU A 196 -14.53 20.29 -22.88
C LEU A 196 -13.66 19.39 -21.98
N LEU A 197 -14.01 19.34 -20.69
CA LEU A 197 -13.37 18.43 -19.75
C LEU A 197 -13.90 17.01 -19.94
N VAL A 198 -13.03 16.08 -20.31
CA VAL A 198 -13.37 14.67 -20.40
C VAL A 198 -13.25 14.03 -19.01
N GLU A 199 -14.35 13.46 -18.52
CA GLU A 199 -14.49 12.97 -17.15
C GLU A 199 -14.83 11.46 -17.11
N PRO A 200 -13.88 10.58 -17.44
CA PRO A 200 -14.12 9.13 -17.57
C PRO A 200 -14.42 8.41 -16.23
N TYR A 201 -14.27 9.11 -15.12
CA TYR A 201 -14.57 8.62 -13.77
C TYR A 201 -16.04 8.80 -13.38
N LEU A 202 -16.81 9.57 -14.14
CA LEU A 202 -18.25 9.73 -13.95
C LEU A 202 -19.02 8.57 -14.59
N ALA A 203 -20.22 8.32 -14.06
CA ALA A 203 -21.15 7.42 -14.73
C ALA A 203 -21.70 8.09 -16.01
N GLU A 204 -22.11 7.28 -16.97
CA GLU A 204 -22.71 7.77 -18.23
C GLU A 204 -23.99 8.59 -17.95
N GLY A 205 -24.12 9.72 -18.62
CA GLY A 205 -25.29 10.59 -18.49
C GLY A 205 -25.32 11.48 -17.24
N VAL A 206 -24.23 11.54 -16.46
CA VAL A 206 -24.15 12.49 -15.35
C VAL A 206 -24.06 13.91 -15.86
N VAL A 207 -24.98 14.74 -15.36
CA VAL A 207 -25.06 16.17 -15.69
C VAL A 207 -24.54 16.98 -14.50
N THR A 208 -23.62 17.90 -14.73
CA THR A 208 -23.13 18.83 -13.73
C THR A 208 -23.98 20.10 -13.71
N GLN A 209 -24.72 20.31 -12.62
CA GLN A 209 -25.47 21.56 -12.46
C GLN A 209 -24.50 22.70 -12.17
N GLY A 210 -24.68 23.79 -12.93
CA GLY A 210 -23.99 25.05 -12.71
C GLY A 210 -24.62 25.85 -11.56
N PHE A 211 -23.80 26.69 -10.96
CA PHE A 211 -24.21 27.66 -9.94
C PHE A 211 -23.71 29.04 -10.33
N VAL A 212 -24.31 30.06 -9.73
CA VAL A 212 -23.82 31.44 -9.89
C VAL A 212 -22.59 31.60 -9.02
N PHE A 213 -21.42 31.81 -9.64
CA PHE A 213 -20.14 31.89 -8.94
C PHE A 213 -19.77 33.30 -8.49
N GLU A 214 -20.62 34.32 -8.74
CA GLU A 214 -20.30 35.73 -8.47
C GLU A 214 -19.83 35.99 -7.02
N ASP A 215 -20.43 35.29 -6.05
CA ASP A 215 -20.05 35.41 -4.63
C ASP A 215 -18.94 34.48 -4.20
N LEU A 216 -18.61 33.47 -5.00
CA LEU A 216 -17.71 32.38 -4.60
C LEU A 216 -16.34 32.44 -5.29
N CYS A 217 -16.30 33.00 -6.49
CA CYS A 217 -15.08 33.14 -7.27
C CYS A 217 -14.83 34.62 -7.57
N PRO A 218 -13.75 35.20 -7.07
CA PRO A 218 -13.34 36.56 -7.47
C PRO A 218 -13.22 36.65 -9.00
N GLU A 219 -13.63 37.78 -9.56
CA GLU A 219 -13.53 38.05 -11.03
C GLU A 219 -14.34 37.09 -11.92
N SER A 220 -15.30 36.36 -11.37
CA SER A 220 -16.16 35.47 -12.16
C SER A 220 -17.28 36.24 -12.88
N VAL A 221 -17.69 35.69 -14.00
CA VAL A 221 -18.81 36.17 -14.77
C VAL A 221 -19.79 35.02 -14.98
N ALA A 222 -21.02 35.21 -14.56
CA ALA A 222 -22.10 34.22 -14.70
C ALA A 222 -21.71 32.81 -14.24
N ASN A 223 -21.61 31.85 -15.15
CA ASN A 223 -21.31 30.45 -14.89
C ASN A 223 -19.80 30.12 -14.97
N THR A 224 -18.94 31.13 -14.88
CA THR A 224 -17.48 30.95 -14.92
C THR A 224 -16.85 31.19 -13.55
N CYS A 225 -15.75 30.50 -13.26
CA CYS A 225 -14.92 30.71 -12.08
C CYS A 225 -13.46 30.79 -12.51
N LEU A 226 -12.84 31.95 -12.34
CA LEU A 226 -11.38 32.06 -12.41
C LEU A 226 -10.81 31.54 -11.08
N VAL A 227 -10.03 30.46 -11.14
CA VAL A 227 -9.41 29.86 -9.94
C VAL A 227 -8.23 30.75 -9.51
N PRO A 228 -8.27 31.33 -8.29
CA PRO A 228 -7.21 32.22 -7.82
C PRO A 228 -5.87 31.50 -7.65
N GLU A 229 -4.79 32.27 -7.54
CA GLU A 229 -3.47 31.72 -7.16
C GLU A 229 -3.52 31.04 -5.79
N ASN A 230 -2.84 29.89 -5.66
CA ASN A 230 -2.86 29.03 -4.47
C ASN A 230 -4.25 28.43 -4.15
N PHE A 231 -5.15 28.36 -5.12
CA PHE A 231 -6.45 27.74 -4.96
C PHE A 231 -6.68 26.66 -6.02
N ILE A 232 -7.58 25.73 -5.68
CA ILE A 232 -8.07 24.69 -6.57
C ILE A 232 -9.59 24.67 -6.56
N PHE A 233 -10.20 24.29 -7.66
CA PHE A 233 -11.63 24.03 -7.73
C PHE A 233 -11.88 22.54 -7.68
N VAL A 234 -12.64 22.09 -6.69
CA VAL A 234 -12.86 20.66 -6.44
C VAL A 234 -14.34 20.30 -6.54
N MET A 235 -14.63 19.10 -7.05
CA MET A 235 -15.99 18.55 -7.10
C MET A 235 -16.02 17.11 -6.61
N GLY A 236 -17.20 16.69 -6.12
CA GLY A 236 -17.48 15.28 -5.91
C GLY A 236 -17.83 14.58 -7.21
N ASP A 237 -17.47 13.30 -7.33
CA ASP A 237 -17.86 12.49 -8.49
C ASP A 237 -19.37 12.26 -8.52
N ASN A 238 -20.02 12.25 -7.35
CA ASN A 238 -21.49 12.30 -7.26
C ASN A 238 -21.96 13.76 -7.42
N ARG A 239 -22.08 14.22 -8.67
CA ARG A 239 -22.39 15.62 -9.02
C ARG A 239 -23.66 16.15 -8.37
N SER A 240 -24.70 15.33 -8.26
CA SER A 240 -25.98 15.71 -7.66
C SER A 240 -26.00 15.57 -6.13
N GLY A 241 -25.12 14.76 -5.55
CA GLY A 241 -25.06 14.45 -4.11
C GLY A 241 -23.81 14.97 -3.41
N SER A 242 -23.13 15.98 -3.98
CA SER A 242 -21.89 16.53 -3.40
C SER A 242 -22.06 18.02 -3.08
N ARG A 243 -21.71 18.38 -1.84
CA ARG A 243 -21.46 19.77 -1.47
C ARG A 243 -19.97 20.05 -1.64
N ASP A 244 -19.58 20.81 -2.66
CA ASP A 244 -18.21 21.03 -3.11
C ASP A 244 -17.99 22.49 -3.52
N SER A 245 -16.94 22.79 -4.30
CA SER A 245 -16.59 24.17 -4.68
C SER A 245 -17.71 24.94 -5.39
N ARG A 246 -18.70 24.25 -5.93
CA ARG A 246 -19.90 24.88 -6.48
C ARG A 246 -20.75 25.59 -5.40
N TYR A 247 -20.58 25.20 -4.14
CA TYR A 247 -21.31 25.73 -2.99
C TYR A 247 -20.47 26.63 -2.11
N PHE A 248 -19.16 26.36 -2.03
CA PHE A 248 -18.30 27.04 -1.08
C PHE A 248 -17.06 27.72 -1.68
N GLY A 249 -16.98 27.74 -3.02
CA GLY A 249 -15.86 28.35 -3.74
C GLY A 249 -14.61 27.49 -3.82
N PRO A 250 -13.55 28.02 -4.42
CA PRO A 250 -12.25 27.39 -4.48
C PRO A 250 -11.67 27.10 -3.09
N VAL A 251 -10.82 26.08 -2.99
CA VAL A 251 -10.15 25.63 -1.77
C VAL A 251 -8.69 26.07 -1.82
N ASN A 252 -8.20 26.65 -0.73
CA ASN A 252 -6.79 27.01 -0.61
C ASN A 252 -5.92 25.75 -0.59
N THR A 253 -4.80 25.76 -1.31
CA THR A 253 -3.85 24.65 -1.35
C THR A 253 -3.23 24.37 0.01
N ASP A 254 -3.11 25.38 0.90
CA ASP A 254 -2.62 25.20 2.27
C ASP A 254 -3.54 24.35 3.15
N ASP A 255 -4.83 24.26 2.79
CA ASP A 255 -5.80 23.40 3.50
C ASP A 255 -5.69 21.93 3.09
N ILE A 256 -4.90 21.59 2.07
CA ILE A 256 -4.77 20.23 1.57
C ILE A 256 -3.95 19.39 2.55
N VAL A 257 -4.55 18.31 3.01
CA VAL A 257 -3.87 17.31 3.86
C VAL A 257 -3.00 16.37 3.04
N GLY A 258 -3.43 16.05 1.80
CA GLY A 258 -2.68 15.18 0.90
C GLY A 258 -3.52 14.55 -0.21
N ARG A 259 -2.86 13.72 -1.04
CA ARG A 259 -3.45 13.01 -2.18
C ARG A 259 -3.86 11.60 -1.79
N ALA A 260 -5.13 11.26 -2.02
CA ALA A 260 -5.60 9.90 -1.95
C ALA A 260 -5.16 9.15 -3.22
N PHE A 261 -4.40 8.07 -3.07
CA PHE A 261 -3.79 7.39 -4.22
C PHE A 261 -4.14 5.91 -4.34
N ILE A 262 -4.66 5.30 -3.27
CA ILE A 262 -5.06 3.89 -3.29
C ILE A 262 -6.24 3.65 -2.35
N ARG A 263 -7.24 2.90 -2.83
CA ARG A 263 -8.29 2.32 -2.00
C ARG A 263 -7.79 0.99 -1.45
N ILE A 264 -7.74 0.87 -0.11
CA ILE A 264 -7.18 -0.29 0.60
C ILE A 264 -8.26 -1.20 1.21
N TRP A 265 -9.49 -0.74 1.29
CA TRP A 265 -10.61 -1.52 1.82
C TRP A 265 -11.90 -1.20 1.04
N PRO A 266 -12.76 -2.21 0.79
CA PRO A 266 -12.58 -3.64 1.08
C PRO A 266 -11.47 -4.28 0.24
N LEU A 267 -10.81 -5.33 0.78
CA LEU A 267 -9.63 -5.94 0.13
C LEU A 267 -9.92 -6.45 -1.30
N GLY A 268 -11.15 -6.91 -1.56
CA GLY A 268 -11.58 -7.35 -2.90
C GLY A 268 -11.70 -6.24 -3.94
N SER A 269 -11.63 -4.96 -3.53
CA SER A 269 -11.71 -3.79 -4.41
C SER A 269 -10.49 -2.87 -4.30
N LEU A 270 -9.34 -3.44 -3.96
CA LEU A 270 -8.05 -2.73 -3.94
C LEU A 270 -7.79 -2.13 -5.33
N LYS A 271 -7.59 -0.79 -5.38
CA LYS A 271 -7.47 -0.05 -6.64
C LYS A 271 -6.63 1.21 -6.44
N LEU A 272 -5.75 1.51 -7.41
CA LEU A 272 -5.14 2.83 -7.54
C LEU A 272 -6.21 3.85 -8.00
N LEU A 273 -6.13 5.06 -7.46
CA LEU A 273 -7.09 6.13 -7.65
C LEU A 273 -6.57 7.21 -8.59
#